data_71d4cd1211b17222a54727bbe61cad6b
#
_entry.id   71d4cd1211b17222a54727bbe61cad6b
#
_cell.length_a   1.000
_cell.length_b   1.000
_cell.length_c   1.000
_cell.angle_alpha   90.00
_cell.angle_beta   90.00
_cell.angle_gamma   90.00
#
_symmetry.space_group_name_H-M   'P 1'
#
loop_
_entity.id
_entity.type
_entity.pdbx_description
1 polymer ?
#
loop_
_entity_poly.entity_id
_entity_poly.type
_entity_poly.pdbx_seq_one_letter_code
_entity_poly.pdbx_strand_id
1 'polypeptide(L)' 'VAIVPSTVIGATDAANYQHICPECIRFSAFVVDDDECDRGVHGTNERITRRAYLQGVRFLIALLHTL' A
#
# COMPACT_ATOMS: atom_id res chain seq x y z
N VAL A 1 -17.35 0.01 -0.83
CA VAL A 1 -16.01 -0.12 -0.26
C VAL A 1 -15.93 0.66 1.04
N ALA A 2 -15.49 0.00 2.09
CA ALA A 2 -15.29 0.64 3.38
C ALA A 2 -13.85 1.15 3.50
N ILE A 3 -13.71 2.36 4.05
CA ILE A 3 -12.40 2.93 4.33
C ILE A 3 -12.17 2.81 5.84
N VAL A 4 -11.15 2.05 6.22
CA VAL A 4 -10.88 1.76 7.62
C VAL A 4 -9.43 2.13 7.94
N PRO A 5 -9.20 2.98 8.94
CA PRO A 5 -7.84 3.26 9.40
C PRO A 5 -7.22 2.00 9.99
N SER A 6 -5.95 1.79 9.74
CA SER A 6 -5.22 0.69 10.33
C SER A 6 -3.81 1.12 10.69
N THR A 7 -3.14 0.31 11.50
CA THR A 7 -1.77 0.60 11.93
C THR A 7 -0.80 -0.27 11.14
N VAL A 8 0.26 0.35 10.65
CA VAL A 8 1.35 -0.36 9.97
C VAL A 8 2.54 -0.42 10.91
N ILE A 9 3.08 -1.61 11.12
CA ILE A 9 4.19 -1.81 12.05
C ILE A 9 5.51 -1.29 11.48
N GLY A 10 5.70 -1.41 10.17
CA GLY A 10 6.93 -0.97 9.53
C GLY A 10 7.03 0.55 9.40
N ALA A 11 8.25 1.03 9.17
CA ALA A 11 8.50 2.44 8.89
C ALA A 11 8.45 2.71 7.39
N THR A 12 8.10 3.92 7.01
CA THR A 12 8.11 4.39 5.63
C THR A 12 8.77 5.76 5.56
N ASP A 13 8.98 6.26 4.35
CA ASP A 13 9.53 7.59 4.15
C ASP A 13 8.64 8.69 4.72
N ALA A 14 7.37 8.40 5.00
CA ALA A 14 6.47 9.36 5.64
C ALA A 14 7.03 9.88 6.97
N ALA A 15 7.79 9.04 7.69
CA ALA A 15 8.41 9.45 8.95
C ALA A 15 9.39 10.61 8.77
N ASN A 16 10.01 10.73 7.60
CA ASN A 16 10.96 11.79 7.29
C ASN A 16 10.28 13.15 7.04
N TYR A 17 8.98 13.15 6.81
CA TYR A 17 8.22 14.33 6.44
C TYR A 17 7.25 14.77 7.52
N GLN A 18 7.13 14.03 8.62
CA GLN A 18 6.16 14.35 9.66
C GLN A 18 6.38 15.71 10.31
N HIS A 19 7.63 16.16 10.41
CA HIS A 19 7.94 17.46 10.97
C HIS A 19 7.50 18.63 10.08
N ILE A 20 7.33 18.34 8.76
CA ILE A 20 6.86 19.34 7.79
C ILE A 20 5.35 19.21 7.60
N CYS A 21 4.85 17.97 7.54
CA CYS A 21 3.46 17.66 7.32
C CYS A 21 3.01 16.59 8.32
N PRO A 22 2.42 16.97 9.45
CA PRO A 22 2.03 16.00 10.48
C PRO A 22 0.86 15.09 10.06
N GLU A 23 0.19 15.41 8.97
CA GLU A 23 -0.95 14.64 8.50
C GLU A 23 -0.58 13.68 7.37
N CYS A 24 0.60 13.07 7.42
CA CYS A 24 0.99 12.06 6.45
C CYS A 24 0.22 10.77 6.67
N ILE A 25 -0.51 10.34 5.66
CA ILE A 25 -1.28 9.10 5.68
C ILE A 25 -0.59 8.10 4.75
N ARG A 26 -0.37 6.90 5.26
CA ARG A 26 0.19 5.81 4.45
C ARG A 26 -0.93 5.14 3.69
N PHE A 27 -0.71 4.89 2.42
CA PHE A 27 -1.70 4.26 1.57
C PHE A 27 -1.03 3.40 0.51
N SER A 28 -1.64 2.27 0.20
CA SER A 28 -1.24 1.44 -0.93
C SER A 28 -2.47 0.94 -1.66
N ALA A 29 -2.45 1.03 -2.99
CA ALA A 29 -3.49 0.46 -3.83
C ALA A 29 -3.29 -1.04 -4.08
N PHE A 30 -2.12 -1.58 -3.69
CA PHE A 30 -1.76 -2.97 -3.94
C PHE A 30 -2.05 -3.79 -2.69
N VAL A 31 -3.10 -4.61 -2.75
CA VAL A 31 -3.53 -5.43 -1.63
C VAL A 31 -2.88 -6.80 -1.76
N VAL A 32 -2.19 -7.23 -0.71
CA VAL A 32 -1.61 -8.57 -0.66
C VAL A 32 -2.73 -9.54 -0.33
N ASP A 33 -3.07 -10.39 -1.28
CA ASP A 33 -4.18 -11.33 -1.17
C ASP A 33 -3.73 -12.79 -1.01
N ASP A 34 -2.44 -13.01 -0.80
CA ASP A 34 -1.83 -14.33 -0.69
C ASP A 34 -0.92 -14.34 0.53
N ASP A 35 -1.12 -15.33 1.42
CA ASP A 35 -0.33 -15.43 2.65
C ASP A 35 1.16 -15.56 2.39
N GLU A 36 1.54 -16.26 1.32
CA GLU A 36 2.95 -16.40 0.99
C GLU A 36 3.56 -15.07 0.57
N CYS A 37 2.80 -14.27 -0.18
CA CYS A 37 3.26 -12.94 -0.57
C CYS A 37 3.37 -12.02 0.65
N ASP A 38 2.41 -12.10 1.56
CA ASP A 38 2.42 -11.29 2.78
C ASP A 38 3.62 -11.63 3.65
N ARG A 39 3.92 -12.93 3.80
CA ARG A 39 5.08 -13.37 4.59
C ARG A 39 6.41 -13.04 3.93
N GLY A 40 6.40 -12.80 2.62
CA GLY A 40 7.60 -12.44 1.87
C GLY A 40 7.97 -10.97 1.93
N VAL A 41 7.12 -10.12 2.51
CA VAL A 41 7.40 -8.68 2.60
C VAL A 41 8.68 -8.44 3.40
N HIS A 42 9.59 -7.66 2.83
CA HIS A 42 10.92 -7.39 3.35
C HIS A 42 11.81 -8.64 3.44
N GLY A 43 11.43 -9.72 2.78
CA GLY A 43 12.16 -10.97 2.82
C GLY A 43 12.65 -11.42 1.45
N THR A 44 13.12 -12.65 1.40
CA THR A 44 13.54 -13.31 0.16
C THR A 44 12.29 -13.68 -0.65
N ASN A 45 12.36 -13.53 -1.97
CA ASN A 45 11.24 -13.83 -2.86
C ASN A 45 9.99 -12.98 -2.58
N GLU A 46 10.20 -11.74 -2.17
CA GLU A 46 9.09 -10.80 -2.04
C GLU A 46 8.36 -10.69 -3.39
N ARG A 47 7.05 -10.86 -3.34
CA ARG A 47 6.26 -10.92 -4.57
C ARG A 47 4.82 -10.52 -4.31
N ILE A 48 4.11 -10.28 -5.40
CA ILE A 48 2.69 -9.95 -5.37
C ILE A 48 1.99 -10.77 -6.46
N THR A 49 0.74 -11.17 -6.22
CA THR A 49 -0.02 -11.88 -7.23
C THR A 49 -0.35 -10.95 -8.39
N ARG A 50 -0.52 -11.56 -9.59
CA ARG A 50 -0.89 -10.78 -10.78
C ARG A 50 -2.23 -10.08 -10.57
N ARG A 51 -3.19 -10.76 -9.93
CA ARG A 51 -4.50 -10.17 -9.67
C ARG A 51 -4.40 -8.94 -8.78
N ALA A 52 -3.65 -9.03 -7.68
CA ALA A 52 -3.47 -7.90 -6.78
C ALA A 52 -2.78 -6.73 -7.47
N TYR A 53 -1.77 -7.01 -8.30
CA TYR A 53 -1.08 -5.98 -9.06
C TYR A 53 -2.03 -5.27 -10.02
N LEU A 54 -2.83 -6.03 -10.79
CA LEU A 54 -3.75 -5.45 -11.76
C LEU A 54 -4.85 -4.64 -11.08
N GLN A 55 -5.34 -5.10 -9.94
CA GLN A 55 -6.33 -4.35 -9.17
C GLN A 55 -5.77 -3.02 -8.67
N GLY A 56 -4.52 -3.03 -8.22
CA GLY A 56 -3.84 -1.82 -7.78
C GLY A 56 -3.68 -0.81 -8.91
N VAL A 57 -3.28 -1.28 -10.09
CA VAL A 57 -3.15 -0.43 -11.28
C VAL A 57 -4.50 0.18 -11.66
N ARG A 58 -5.56 -0.62 -11.67
CA ARG A 58 -6.91 -0.13 -11.98
C ARG A 58 -7.35 0.94 -10.99
N PHE A 59 -7.08 0.72 -9.72
CA PHE A 59 -7.41 1.70 -8.69
C PHE A 59 -6.69 3.03 -8.94
N LEU A 60 -5.40 2.97 -9.22
CA LEU A 60 -4.61 4.18 -9.45
C LEU A 60 -5.08 4.93 -10.70
N ILE A 61 -5.44 4.23 -11.76
CA ILE A 61 -6.00 4.84 -12.95
C ILE A 61 -7.30 5.58 -12.61
N ALA A 62 -8.19 4.93 -11.89
CA ALA A 62 -9.45 5.54 -11.48
C ALA A 62 -9.23 6.75 -10.59
N LEU A 63 -8.28 6.67 -9.66
CA LEU A 63 -7.93 7.79 -8.78
C LEU A 63 -7.45 8.99 -9.58
N LEU A 64 -6.54 8.77 -10.53
CA LEU A 64 -6.02 9.85 -11.36
C LEU A 64 -7.10 10.53 -12.20
N HIS A 65 -8.11 9.78 -12.63
CA HIS A 65 -9.23 10.35 -13.37
C HIS A 65 -10.14 11.24 -12.52
N THR A 66 -10.11 11.10 -11.21
CA THR A 66 -10.91 11.92 -10.30
C THR A 66 -10.19 13.20 -9.87
N LEU A 67 -8.91 13.27 -10.11
CA LEU A 67 -8.11 14.46 -9.80
C LEU A 67 -8.18 15.45 -10.96
#